data_c6a8c17e4958e7fde0911c99ba07cf44
#
_entry.id   c6a8c17e4958e7fde0911c99ba07cf44
#
_cell.length_a   1.000
_cell.length_b   1.000
_cell.length_c   1.000
_cell.angle_alpha   90.00
_cell.angle_beta   90.00
_cell.angle_gamma   90.00
#
_symmetry.space_group_name_H-M   'P 1'
#
loop_
_entity.id
_entity.type
_entity.pdbx_description
1 polymer ?
#
loop_
_entity_poly.entity_id
_entity_poly.type
_entity_poly.pdbx_seq_one_letter_code
_entity_poly.pdbx_strand_id
1 'polypeptide(L)'
;MPHVDRAGQPRLHYVVDDFTDPWKNAPYLLLQHGNGRSSRFWYSWIPYLSRFYRIVRPDARGLGASSADFDLATGVTVDSLVGDLAAVLDAVGAESVHFCGESMGGILGLAFAAMHPKRVRTLTLVSTPVYISDKMKETYSMGHKSRVDAMKEMGRDAWLKATNRSTRFPPESDPGLLDWYEAEFARASADVQLAYATLVNGANAAAFLPQVKAPVLGLYPTEGPITSAEQERMLLEKLADIRIVHLPTRYHMVHHIAPAACATHLLHFIAQHDGSACRES
;
A
#
# COMPACT_ATOMS: atom_id res chain seq x y z
N MET A 1 -9.70 -14.74 13.70
CA MET A 1 -8.72 -14.02 12.87
C MET A 1 -7.73 -13.35 13.80
N PRO A 2 -6.44 -13.35 13.49
CA PRO A 2 -5.43 -12.79 14.40
C PRO A 2 -5.56 -11.28 14.55
N HIS A 3 -5.27 -10.79 15.76
CA HIS A 3 -5.31 -9.38 16.12
C HIS A 3 -4.12 -9.04 16.99
N VAL A 4 -3.75 -7.76 17.00
CA VAL A 4 -2.78 -7.20 17.95
C VAL A 4 -3.55 -6.27 18.90
N ASP A 5 -3.45 -6.56 20.18
CA ASP A 5 -3.98 -5.71 21.25
C ASP A 5 -2.82 -4.98 21.92
N ARG A 6 -2.93 -3.66 22.08
CA ARG A 6 -1.95 -2.79 22.73
C ARG A 6 -2.67 -1.82 23.66
N ALA A 7 -2.15 -1.65 24.86
CA ALA A 7 -2.75 -0.75 25.85
C ALA A 7 -2.87 0.68 25.27
N GLY A 8 -4.06 1.27 25.34
CA GLY A 8 -4.33 2.61 24.86
C GLY A 8 -4.26 2.82 23.34
N GLN A 9 -4.19 1.74 22.56
CA GLN A 9 -4.15 1.78 21.10
C GLN A 9 -5.29 0.97 20.51
N PRO A 10 -5.75 1.28 19.29
CA PRO A 10 -6.78 0.50 18.64
C PRO A 10 -6.29 -0.93 18.38
N ARG A 11 -7.20 -1.89 18.49
CA ARG A 11 -6.98 -3.28 18.13
C ARG A 11 -6.77 -3.40 16.64
N LEU A 12 -5.68 -4.04 16.22
CA LEU A 12 -5.32 -4.19 14.82
C LEU A 12 -5.60 -5.62 14.33
N HIS A 13 -6.26 -5.72 13.19
CA HIS A 13 -6.45 -6.97 12.48
C HIS A 13 -5.33 -7.18 11.45
N TYR A 14 -4.93 -8.43 11.25
CA TYR A 14 -4.06 -8.83 10.14
C TYR A 14 -4.41 -10.24 9.66
N VAL A 15 -3.97 -10.58 8.47
CA VAL A 15 -4.07 -11.91 7.88
C VAL A 15 -2.67 -12.45 7.64
N VAL A 16 -2.47 -13.73 7.89
CA VAL A 16 -1.25 -14.45 7.48
C VAL A 16 -1.65 -15.53 6.47
N ASP A 17 -1.06 -15.47 5.29
CA ASP A 17 -1.17 -16.51 4.27
C ASP A 17 0.19 -17.23 4.19
N ASP A 18 0.22 -18.47 4.64
CA ASP A 18 1.41 -19.32 4.65
C ASP A 18 1.11 -20.65 3.98
N PHE A 19 1.64 -20.80 2.77
CA PHE A 19 1.60 -22.03 1.98
C PHE A 19 3.02 -22.49 1.65
N THR A 20 3.98 -22.06 2.44
CA THR A 20 5.40 -22.42 2.27
C THR A 20 5.66 -23.86 2.74
N ASP A 21 6.80 -24.40 2.35
CA ASP A 21 7.18 -25.73 2.78
C ASP A 21 7.36 -25.78 4.30
N PRO A 22 6.71 -26.70 5.03
CA PRO A 22 6.71 -26.70 6.51
C PRO A 22 8.11 -26.89 7.14
N TRP A 23 9.05 -27.44 6.37
CA TRP A 23 10.44 -27.66 6.79
C TRP A 23 11.38 -26.49 6.47
N LYS A 24 10.87 -25.44 5.80
CA LYS A 24 11.64 -24.24 5.45
C LYS A 24 11.28 -23.10 6.39
N ASN A 25 12.28 -22.32 6.79
CA ASN A 25 12.04 -21.05 7.47
C ASN A 25 11.88 -19.93 6.43
N ALA A 26 10.73 -19.91 5.76
CA ALA A 26 10.47 -18.92 4.72
C ALA A 26 10.44 -17.48 5.30
N PRO A 27 10.98 -16.50 4.58
CA PRO A 27 10.95 -15.11 5.02
C PRO A 27 9.54 -14.52 4.96
N TYR A 28 9.33 -13.43 5.70
CA TYR A 28 8.08 -12.70 5.70
C TYR A 28 8.03 -11.66 4.58
N LEU A 29 6.85 -11.57 3.95
CA LEU A 29 6.48 -10.50 3.01
C LEU A 29 5.27 -9.75 3.57
N LEU A 30 5.44 -8.47 3.88
CA LEU A 30 4.34 -7.61 4.33
C LEU A 30 3.73 -6.90 3.12
N LEU A 31 2.40 -7.01 2.96
CA LEU A 31 1.63 -6.33 1.92
C LEU A 31 0.73 -5.25 2.56
N GLN A 32 1.15 -3.98 2.45
CA GLN A 32 0.39 -2.85 3.00
C GLN A 32 -0.51 -2.21 1.95
N HIS A 33 -1.80 -2.20 2.21
CA HIS A 33 -2.81 -1.58 1.35
C HIS A 33 -2.73 -0.04 1.36
N GLY A 34 -3.32 0.58 0.35
CA GLY A 34 -3.42 2.02 0.21
C GLY A 34 -4.59 2.66 0.96
N ASN A 35 -4.85 3.91 0.63
CA ASN A 35 -5.88 4.73 1.27
C ASN A 35 -7.28 4.12 1.14
N GLY A 36 -7.97 3.98 2.27
CA GLY A 36 -9.36 3.54 2.36
C GLY A 36 -9.60 2.07 2.01
N ARG A 37 -8.55 1.25 1.96
CA ARG A 37 -8.60 -0.17 1.60
C ARG A 37 -8.38 -1.06 2.81
N SER A 38 -8.22 -2.37 2.55
CA SER A 38 -7.96 -3.38 3.58
C SER A 38 -7.02 -4.46 3.07
N SER A 39 -6.64 -5.38 3.94
CA SER A 39 -5.87 -6.58 3.62
C SER A 39 -6.45 -7.39 2.45
N ARG A 40 -7.77 -7.31 2.23
CA ARG A 40 -8.48 -8.04 1.17
C ARG A 40 -8.10 -7.58 -0.24
N PHE A 41 -7.64 -6.34 -0.41
CA PHE A 41 -7.25 -5.81 -1.72
C PHE A 41 -6.02 -6.49 -2.33
N TRP A 42 -5.32 -7.35 -1.58
CA TRP A 42 -4.20 -8.15 -2.05
C TRP A 42 -4.58 -9.55 -2.51
N TYR A 43 -5.89 -9.91 -2.56
CA TYR A 43 -6.35 -11.27 -2.82
C TYR A 43 -5.75 -11.90 -4.09
N SER A 44 -5.60 -11.11 -5.17
CA SER A 44 -5.11 -11.59 -6.46
C SER A 44 -3.60 -11.87 -6.48
N TRP A 45 -2.85 -11.41 -5.47
CA TRP A 45 -1.40 -11.64 -5.36
C TRP A 45 -1.04 -12.89 -4.55
N ILE A 46 -1.91 -13.31 -3.66
CA ILE A 46 -1.64 -14.42 -2.74
C ILE A 46 -1.28 -15.71 -3.46
N PRO A 47 -1.98 -16.13 -4.53
CA PRO A 47 -1.64 -17.37 -5.25
C PRO A 47 -0.23 -17.36 -5.86
N TYR A 48 0.31 -16.20 -6.19
CA TYR A 48 1.65 -16.08 -6.77
C TYR A 48 2.78 -16.06 -5.73
N LEU A 49 2.49 -15.58 -4.51
CA LEU A 49 3.50 -15.23 -3.53
C LEU A 49 3.57 -16.18 -2.33
N SER A 50 2.43 -16.71 -1.89
CA SER A 50 2.31 -17.46 -0.63
C SER A 50 3.04 -18.82 -0.63
N ARG A 51 3.42 -19.33 -1.80
CA ARG A 51 4.27 -20.53 -1.93
C ARG A 51 5.72 -20.27 -1.51
N PHE A 52 6.18 -19.02 -1.59
CA PHE A 52 7.57 -18.64 -1.36
C PHE A 52 7.79 -17.86 -0.07
N TYR A 53 6.77 -17.13 0.40
CA TYR A 53 6.84 -16.21 1.53
C TYR A 53 5.67 -16.40 2.47
N ARG A 54 5.92 -16.21 3.78
CA ARG A 54 4.85 -16.02 4.76
C ARG A 54 4.31 -14.60 4.61
N ILE A 55 3.12 -14.47 4.04
CA ILE A 55 2.56 -13.15 3.70
C ILE A 55 1.79 -12.61 4.89
N VAL A 56 2.10 -11.38 5.31
CA VAL A 56 1.38 -10.65 6.34
C VAL A 56 0.66 -9.48 5.70
N ARG A 57 -0.65 -9.44 5.86
CA ARG A 57 -1.52 -8.37 5.33
C ARG A 57 -2.25 -7.69 6.47
N PRO A 58 -1.74 -6.57 7.01
CA PRO A 58 -2.44 -5.81 8.05
C PRO A 58 -3.59 -4.99 7.46
N ASP A 59 -4.61 -4.79 8.28
CA ASP A 59 -5.58 -3.71 8.11
C ASP A 59 -5.11 -2.51 8.92
N ALA A 60 -4.94 -1.36 8.30
CA ALA A 60 -4.61 -0.14 9.02
C ALA A 60 -5.74 0.24 10.01
N ARG A 61 -5.41 0.92 11.10
CA ARG A 61 -6.39 1.31 12.13
C ARG A 61 -7.65 1.94 11.53
N GLY A 62 -8.82 1.52 11.97
CA GLY A 62 -10.11 1.98 11.46
C GLY A 62 -10.53 1.43 10.11
N LEU A 63 -9.65 0.69 9.41
CA LEU A 63 -9.92 0.11 8.10
C LEU A 63 -10.03 -1.43 8.21
N GLY A 64 -10.74 -2.04 7.25
CA GLY A 64 -10.94 -3.49 7.21
C GLY A 64 -11.64 -4.01 8.47
N ALA A 65 -10.95 -4.86 9.23
CA ALA A 65 -11.41 -5.40 10.51
C ALA A 65 -10.65 -4.84 11.72
N SER A 66 -9.78 -3.85 11.52
CA SER A 66 -9.13 -3.10 12.60
C SER A 66 -10.10 -2.13 13.27
N SER A 67 -9.96 -1.96 14.59
CA SER A 67 -10.82 -1.08 15.38
C SER A 67 -10.70 0.39 14.95
N ALA A 68 -11.82 1.08 14.94
CA ALA A 68 -11.91 2.55 14.80
C ALA A 68 -12.05 3.25 16.17
N ASP A 69 -11.83 2.55 17.27
CA ASP A 69 -11.89 3.10 18.63
C ASP A 69 -10.59 3.88 18.95
N PHE A 70 -10.50 5.06 18.38
CA PHE A 70 -9.44 6.06 18.62
C PHE A 70 -9.89 7.44 18.14
N ASP A 71 -9.21 8.48 18.59
CA ASP A 71 -9.49 9.83 18.11
C ASP A 71 -9.08 10.01 16.65
N LEU A 72 -10.03 10.16 15.75
CA LEU A 72 -9.80 10.29 14.31
C LEU A 72 -9.06 11.57 13.92
N ALA A 73 -9.15 12.63 14.74
CA ALA A 73 -8.50 13.91 14.45
C ALA A 73 -6.98 13.84 14.64
N THR A 74 -6.52 13.00 15.57
CA THR A 74 -5.10 12.90 15.96
C THR A 74 -4.50 11.52 15.74
N GLY A 75 -5.31 10.49 15.57
CA GLY A 75 -4.88 9.11 15.53
C GLY A 75 -4.44 8.61 14.15
N VAL A 76 -4.78 9.32 13.05
CA VAL A 76 -4.39 8.93 11.68
C VAL A 76 -3.19 9.76 11.25
N THR A 77 -1.99 9.34 11.65
CA THR A 77 -0.71 10.00 11.31
C THR A 77 0.28 8.97 10.74
N VAL A 78 1.32 9.44 10.06
CA VAL A 78 2.39 8.56 9.57
C VAL A 78 3.01 7.78 10.74
N ASP A 79 3.33 8.45 11.84
CA ASP A 79 3.98 7.85 13.02
C ASP A 79 3.10 6.78 13.66
N SER A 80 1.80 7.04 13.83
CA SER A 80 0.88 6.07 14.41
C SER A 80 0.74 4.82 13.52
N LEU A 81 0.66 5.02 12.20
CA LEU A 81 0.54 3.92 11.23
C LEU A 81 1.84 3.11 11.11
N VAL A 82 3.00 3.76 11.17
CA VAL A 82 4.32 3.09 11.23
C VAL A 82 4.45 2.27 12.51
N GLY A 83 4.03 2.83 13.66
CA GLY A 83 3.99 2.11 14.93
C GLY A 83 3.06 0.89 14.91
N ASP A 84 1.93 0.98 14.21
CA ASP A 84 1.01 -0.14 14.00
C ASP A 84 1.66 -1.27 13.19
N LEU A 85 2.37 -0.93 12.12
CA LEU A 85 3.10 -1.91 11.32
C LEU A 85 4.18 -2.63 12.13
N ALA A 86 4.94 -1.89 12.94
CA ALA A 86 5.92 -2.48 13.85
C ALA A 86 5.28 -3.50 14.80
N ALA A 87 4.15 -3.12 15.42
CA ALA A 87 3.43 -3.99 16.34
C ALA A 87 2.88 -5.26 15.67
N VAL A 88 2.39 -5.17 14.43
CA VAL A 88 1.97 -6.37 13.67
C VAL A 88 3.16 -7.28 13.39
N LEU A 89 4.31 -6.73 13.00
CA LEU A 89 5.53 -7.53 12.76
C LEU A 89 6.01 -8.21 14.03
N ASP A 90 5.96 -7.53 15.17
CA ASP A 90 6.32 -8.10 16.47
C ASP A 90 5.36 -9.23 16.85
N ALA A 91 4.06 -9.07 16.61
CA ALA A 91 3.06 -10.09 16.91
C ALA A 91 3.21 -11.37 16.08
N VAL A 92 3.73 -11.28 14.84
CA VAL A 92 4.02 -12.45 14.01
C VAL A 92 5.44 -13.00 14.20
N GLY A 93 6.26 -12.36 15.06
CA GLY A 93 7.65 -12.75 15.31
C GLY A 93 8.59 -12.46 14.13
N ALA A 94 8.25 -11.49 13.27
CA ALA A 94 9.07 -11.12 12.13
C ALA A 94 10.10 -10.06 12.53
N GLU A 95 11.37 -10.44 12.66
CA GLU A 95 12.47 -9.49 12.91
C GLU A 95 12.67 -8.53 11.74
N SER A 96 12.56 -9.02 10.52
CA SER A 96 12.65 -8.23 9.29
C SER A 96 11.76 -8.81 8.20
N VAL A 97 11.37 -7.99 7.23
CA VAL A 97 10.45 -8.35 6.15
C VAL A 97 10.90 -7.80 4.81
N HIS A 98 10.42 -8.42 3.74
CA HIS A 98 10.23 -7.76 2.46
C HIS A 98 8.95 -6.94 2.58
N PHE A 99 9.00 -5.65 2.29
CA PHE A 99 7.84 -4.76 2.40
C PHE A 99 7.33 -4.42 1.01
N CYS A 100 6.04 -4.57 0.77
CA CYS A 100 5.39 -4.10 -0.43
C CYS A 100 4.18 -3.24 -0.06
N GLY A 101 4.15 -1.99 -0.54
CA GLY A 101 3.06 -1.06 -0.25
C GLY A 101 2.47 -0.42 -1.51
N GLU A 102 1.14 -0.34 -1.57
CA GLU A 102 0.43 0.33 -2.64
C GLU A 102 0.03 1.74 -2.24
N SER A 103 0.34 2.74 -3.09
CA SER A 103 -0.09 4.14 -2.90
C SER A 103 0.32 4.67 -1.51
N MET A 104 -0.64 5.01 -0.64
CA MET A 104 -0.38 5.38 0.75
C MET A 104 0.43 4.30 1.50
N GLY A 105 0.16 3.03 1.23
CA GLY A 105 0.92 1.92 1.82
C GLY A 105 2.40 1.96 1.46
N GLY A 106 2.74 2.45 0.27
CA GLY A 106 4.13 2.68 -0.14
C GLY A 106 4.75 3.91 0.53
N ILE A 107 3.98 4.98 0.76
CA ILE A 107 4.41 6.14 1.57
C ILE A 107 4.75 5.66 3.00
N LEU A 108 3.91 4.83 3.59
CA LEU A 108 4.18 4.21 4.90
C LEU A 108 5.39 3.28 4.85
N GLY A 109 5.60 2.56 3.73
CA GLY A 109 6.78 1.74 3.51
C GLY A 109 8.07 2.55 3.47
N LEU A 110 8.10 3.71 2.82
CA LEU A 110 9.22 4.65 2.82
C LEU A 110 9.50 5.17 4.23
N ALA A 111 8.47 5.59 4.96
CA ALA A 111 8.60 6.04 6.33
C ALA A 111 9.10 4.90 7.25
N PHE A 112 8.51 3.71 7.14
CA PHE A 112 8.90 2.55 7.93
C PHE A 112 10.36 2.14 7.67
N ALA A 113 10.78 2.09 6.40
CA ALA A 113 12.16 1.75 6.03
C ALA A 113 13.17 2.79 6.51
N ALA A 114 12.80 4.08 6.55
CA ALA A 114 13.64 5.14 7.08
C ALA A 114 13.76 5.09 8.62
N MET A 115 12.65 4.88 9.32
CA MET A 115 12.57 4.86 10.79
C MET A 115 13.08 3.53 11.38
N HIS A 116 12.90 2.42 10.65
CA HIS A 116 13.26 1.06 11.08
C HIS A 116 14.13 0.33 10.05
N PRO A 117 15.31 0.85 9.68
CA PRO A 117 16.09 0.33 8.54
C PRO A 117 16.52 -1.13 8.68
N LYS A 118 16.63 -1.65 9.90
CA LYS A 118 16.95 -3.07 10.16
C LYS A 118 15.75 -4.01 9.99
N ARG A 119 14.52 -3.46 9.92
CA ARG A 119 13.28 -4.22 9.80
C ARG A 119 12.86 -4.45 8.34
N VAL A 120 13.51 -3.79 7.36
CA VAL A 120 13.15 -3.88 5.94
C VAL A 120 14.33 -4.43 5.13
N ARG A 121 14.13 -5.60 4.53
CA ARG A 121 15.11 -6.28 3.67
C ARG A 121 15.08 -5.73 2.24
N THR A 122 13.89 -5.58 1.68
CA THR A 122 13.61 -4.90 0.41
C THR A 122 12.30 -4.12 0.52
N LEU A 123 12.15 -3.06 -0.24
CA LEU A 123 10.94 -2.25 -0.31
C LEU A 123 10.39 -2.24 -1.73
N THR A 124 9.12 -2.58 -1.90
CA THR A 124 8.41 -2.46 -3.19
C THR A 124 7.33 -1.40 -3.10
N LEU A 125 7.37 -0.44 -4.00
CA LEU A 125 6.44 0.67 -4.14
C LEU A 125 5.52 0.41 -5.31
N VAL A 126 4.23 0.24 -5.08
CA VAL A 126 3.23 0.01 -6.13
C VAL A 126 2.41 1.28 -6.32
N SER A 127 2.54 1.92 -7.46
CA SER A 127 1.86 3.19 -7.78
C SER A 127 1.93 4.22 -6.62
N THR A 128 3.10 4.33 -5.99
CA THR A 128 3.32 5.14 -4.80
C THR A 128 3.83 6.53 -5.18
N PRO A 129 3.12 7.61 -4.87
CA PRO A 129 3.66 8.95 -5.02
C PRO A 129 4.69 9.25 -3.92
N VAL A 130 5.69 10.07 -4.23
CA VAL A 130 6.59 10.64 -3.21
C VAL A 130 5.85 11.69 -2.39
N TYR A 131 5.06 12.51 -3.04
CA TYR A 131 4.19 13.52 -2.42
C TYR A 131 2.93 13.72 -3.27
N ILE A 132 1.88 14.28 -2.68
CA ILE A 132 0.65 14.57 -3.41
C ILE A 132 0.81 15.90 -4.15
N SER A 133 1.06 15.81 -5.45
CA SER A 133 1.22 16.97 -6.33
C SER A 133 -0.09 17.73 -6.53
N ASP A 134 -0.01 18.99 -6.97
CA ASP A 134 -1.20 19.79 -7.24
C ASP A 134 -2.08 19.17 -8.34
N LYS A 135 -1.47 18.55 -9.35
CA LYS A 135 -2.19 17.78 -10.38
C LYS A 135 -2.99 16.62 -9.77
N MET A 136 -2.42 15.92 -8.78
CA MET A 136 -3.14 14.85 -8.07
C MET A 136 -4.26 15.42 -7.21
N LYS A 137 -4.02 16.53 -6.51
CA LYS A 137 -5.07 17.22 -5.73
C LYS A 137 -6.22 17.63 -6.64
N GLU A 138 -5.95 18.26 -7.76
CA GLU A 138 -6.92 18.65 -8.77
C GLU A 138 -7.71 17.44 -9.29
N THR A 139 -7.03 16.37 -9.68
CA THR A 139 -7.65 15.13 -10.17
C THR A 139 -8.65 14.55 -9.18
N TYR A 140 -8.27 14.45 -7.90
CA TYR A 140 -9.11 13.84 -6.88
C TYR A 140 -10.07 14.80 -6.19
N SER A 141 -9.94 16.10 -6.42
CA SER A 141 -10.94 17.10 -5.99
C SER A 141 -12.21 17.08 -6.82
N MET A 142 -12.17 16.50 -8.02
CA MET A 142 -13.33 16.41 -8.93
C MET A 142 -14.03 17.77 -9.14
N GLY A 143 -13.24 18.86 -9.21
CA GLY A 143 -13.74 20.22 -9.37
C GLY A 143 -14.16 20.91 -8.05
N HIS A 144 -14.10 20.25 -6.91
CA HIS A 144 -14.31 20.83 -5.59
C HIS A 144 -13.01 21.43 -5.03
N LYS A 145 -13.08 22.11 -3.88
CA LYS A 145 -11.94 22.76 -3.24
C LYS A 145 -10.81 21.77 -2.87
N SER A 146 -11.21 20.57 -2.46
CA SER A 146 -10.28 19.49 -2.12
C SER A 146 -10.95 18.12 -2.29
N ARG A 147 -10.15 17.03 -2.21
CA ARG A 147 -10.66 15.66 -2.11
C ARG A 147 -11.65 15.49 -0.95
N VAL A 148 -11.36 16.09 0.20
CA VAL A 148 -12.20 16.00 1.39
C VAL A 148 -13.54 16.69 1.14
N ASP A 149 -13.52 17.88 0.52
CA ASP A 149 -14.75 18.60 0.17
C ASP A 149 -15.54 17.82 -0.89
N ALA A 150 -14.89 17.28 -1.90
CA ALA A 150 -15.54 16.41 -2.89
C ALA A 150 -16.26 15.22 -2.24
N MET A 151 -15.59 14.53 -1.31
CA MET A 151 -16.20 13.39 -0.59
C MET A 151 -17.36 13.81 0.30
N LYS A 152 -17.34 15.01 0.89
CA LYS A 152 -18.44 15.54 1.69
C LYS A 152 -19.62 15.98 0.84
N GLU A 153 -19.36 16.70 -0.25
CA GLU A 153 -20.41 17.34 -1.07
C GLU A 153 -21.05 16.37 -2.07
N MET A 154 -20.24 15.52 -2.73
CA MET A 154 -20.76 14.48 -3.63
C MET A 154 -21.29 13.25 -2.88
N GLY A 155 -20.85 13.03 -1.65
CA GLY A 155 -20.93 11.76 -0.96
C GLY A 155 -19.76 10.82 -1.35
N ARG A 156 -19.23 10.13 -0.33
CA ARG A 156 -18.08 9.22 -0.45
C ARG A 156 -18.22 8.21 -1.59
N ASP A 157 -19.37 7.56 -1.69
CA ASP A 157 -19.56 6.45 -2.64
C ASP A 157 -19.64 6.98 -4.09
N ALA A 158 -20.30 8.12 -4.31
CA ALA A 158 -20.32 8.78 -5.62
C ALA A 158 -18.93 9.25 -6.04
N TRP A 159 -18.18 9.86 -5.13
CA TRP A 159 -16.77 10.24 -5.36
C TRP A 159 -15.90 9.03 -5.72
N LEU A 160 -16.05 7.91 -4.99
CA LEU A 160 -15.30 6.68 -5.27
C LEU A 160 -15.60 6.15 -6.67
N LYS A 161 -16.89 6.04 -7.01
CA LYS A 161 -17.34 5.55 -8.31
C LYS A 161 -16.81 6.42 -9.47
N ALA A 162 -16.86 7.73 -9.33
CA ALA A 162 -16.33 8.66 -10.32
C ALA A 162 -14.81 8.51 -10.49
N THR A 163 -14.05 8.45 -9.40
CA THR A 163 -12.60 8.32 -9.44
C THR A 163 -12.13 6.92 -9.86
N ASN A 164 -12.90 5.85 -9.61
CA ASN A 164 -12.60 4.52 -10.12
C ASN A 164 -12.58 4.50 -11.64
N ARG A 165 -13.57 5.08 -12.27
CA ARG A 165 -13.74 5.08 -13.73
C ARG A 165 -12.78 6.04 -14.46
N SER A 166 -12.33 7.11 -13.78
CA SER A 166 -11.47 8.12 -14.43
C SER A 166 -9.97 7.83 -14.22
N THR A 167 -9.58 7.27 -13.06
CA THR A 167 -8.16 7.21 -12.68
C THR A 167 -7.66 5.83 -12.26
N ARG A 168 -8.54 4.96 -11.74
CA ARG A 168 -8.09 3.71 -11.11
C ARG A 168 -8.12 2.52 -12.03
N PHE A 169 -9.16 2.38 -12.83
CA PHE A 169 -9.40 1.20 -13.68
C PHE A 169 -9.72 1.57 -15.10
N PRO A 170 -9.30 0.76 -16.09
CA PRO A 170 -9.72 0.91 -17.48
C PRO A 170 -11.24 0.74 -17.64
N PRO A 171 -11.86 1.38 -18.65
CA PRO A 171 -13.30 1.28 -18.88
C PRO A 171 -13.81 -0.15 -19.12
N GLU A 172 -12.95 -1.01 -19.68
CA GLU A 172 -13.21 -2.42 -19.97
C GLU A 172 -13.01 -3.36 -18.78
N SER A 173 -12.69 -2.83 -17.59
CA SER A 173 -12.53 -3.65 -16.39
C SER A 173 -13.79 -4.44 -16.06
N ASP A 174 -13.61 -5.64 -15.53
CA ASP A 174 -14.69 -6.51 -15.08
C ASP A 174 -15.63 -5.74 -14.11
N PRO A 175 -16.93 -5.65 -14.42
CA PRO A 175 -17.91 -4.97 -13.58
C PRO A 175 -17.93 -5.52 -12.14
N GLY A 176 -17.77 -6.85 -11.98
CA GLY A 176 -17.71 -7.49 -10.67
C GLY A 176 -16.50 -7.04 -9.85
N LEU A 177 -15.36 -6.79 -10.49
CA LEU A 177 -14.19 -6.20 -9.83
C LEU A 177 -14.50 -4.79 -9.32
N LEU A 178 -15.16 -3.97 -10.13
CA LEU A 178 -15.51 -2.59 -9.75
C LEU A 178 -16.53 -2.57 -8.61
N ASP A 179 -17.57 -3.40 -8.68
CA ASP A 179 -18.59 -3.52 -7.64
C ASP A 179 -17.99 -4.03 -6.32
N TRP A 180 -17.12 -5.05 -6.40
CA TRP A 180 -16.40 -5.56 -5.23
C TRP A 180 -15.48 -4.50 -4.62
N TYR A 181 -14.74 -3.77 -5.43
CA TYR A 181 -13.84 -2.72 -4.99
C TYR A 181 -14.58 -1.60 -4.27
N GLU A 182 -15.72 -1.17 -4.81
CA GLU A 182 -16.58 -0.15 -4.22
C GLU A 182 -17.18 -0.64 -2.89
N ALA A 183 -17.68 -1.87 -2.84
CA ALA A 183 -18.24 -2.47 -1.63
C ALA A 183 -17.18 -2.62 -0.51
N GLU A 184 -15.97 -3.07 -0.84
CA GLU A 184 -14.88 -3.19 0.16
C GLU A 184 -14.42 -1.83 0.68
N PHE A 185 -14.32 -0.82 -0.19
CA PHE A 185 -14.01 0.55 0.24
C PHE A 185 -15.09 1.10 1.17
N ALA A 186 -16.36 0.83 0.90
CA ALA A 186 -17.50 1.30 1.68
C ALA A 186 -17.61 0.67 3.08
N ARG A 187 -16.83 -0.38 3.40
CA ARG A 187 -16.86 -1.04 4.72
C ARG A 187 -16.40 -0.14 5.87
N ALA A 188 -15.43 0.75 5.64
CA ALA A 188 -15.04 1.73 6.64
C ALA A 188 -16.07 2.85 6.74
N SER A 189 -16.21 3.45 7.92
CA SER A 189 -17.09 4.60 8.09
C SER A 189 -16.64 5.81 7.27
N ALA A 190 -17.56 6.70 6.95
CA ALA A 190 -17.24 7.93 6.21
C ALA A 190 -16.21 8.80 6.96
N ASP A 191 -16.31 8.89 8.28
CA ASP A 191 -15.41 9.68 9.11
C ASP A 191 -13.97 9.13 9.07
N VAL A 192 -13.80 7.82 9.16
CA VAL A 192 -12.49 7.17 8.97
C VAL A 192 -11.94 7.48 7.59
N GLN A 193 -12.74 7.33 6.54
CA GLN A 193 -12.32 7.63 5.17
C GLN A 193 -11.91 9.10 4.98
N LEU A 194 -12.60 10.03 5.62
CA LEU A 194 -12.25 11.46 5.60
C LEU A 194 -10.95 11.75 6.34
N ALA A 195 -10.70 11.11 7.50
CA ALA A 195 -9.44 11.23 8.22
C ALA A 195 -8.25 10.75 7.36
N TYR A 196 -8.39 9.60 6.71
CA TYR A 196 -7.38 9.11 5.78
C TYR A 196 -7.22 9.98 4.53
N ALA A 197 -8.30 10.53 3.98
CA ALA A 197 -8.23 11.48 2.86
C ALA A 197 -7.46 12.74 3.24
N THR A 198 -7.61 13.21 4.48
CA THR A 198 -6.86 14.34 5.04
C THR A 198 -5.37 14.03 5.15
N LEU A 199 -5.00 12.88 5.74
CA LEU A 199 -3.61 12.43 5.81
C LEU A 199 -2.98 12.37 4.41
N VAL A 200 -3.64 11.69 3.47
CA VAL A 200 -3.13 11.54 2.10
C VAL A 200 -2.97 12.87 1.40
N ASN A 201 -3.92 13.80 1.57
CA ASN A 201 -3.86 15.11 0.91
C ASN A 201 -2.62 15.93 1.31
N GLY A 202 -2.09 15.72 2.51
CA GLY A 202 -0.88 16.36 3.01
C GLY A 202 0.39 15.49 2.92
N ALA A 203 0.29 14.27 2.40
CA ALA A 203 1.40 13.31 2.44
C ALA A 203 2.61 13.75 1.60
N ASN A 204 3.80 13.67 2.21
CA ASN A 204 5.08 13.92 1.57
C ASN A 204 6.17 13.05 2.20
N ALA A 205 6.67 12.10 1.43
CA ALA A 205 7.72 11.17 1.84
C ALA A 205 9.13 11.59 1.42
N ALA A 206 9.31 12.76 0.81
CA ALA A 206 10.60 13.18 0.25
C ALA A 206 11.74 13.24 1.27
N ALA A 207 11.42 13.56 2.54
CA ALA A 207 12.39 13.60 3.63
C ALA A 207 12.88 12.20 4.06
N PHE A 208 12.11 11.14 3.80
CA PHE A 208 12.50 9.77 4.14
C PHE A 208 13.46 9.15 3.12
N LEU A 209 13.40 9.57 1.85
CA LEU A 209 14.14 8.93 0.75
C LEU A 209 15.64 8.73 1.03
N PRO A 210 16.42 9.74 1.50
CA PRO A 210 17.86 9.56 1.76
C PRO A 210 18.15 8.60 2.94
N GLN A 211 17.15 8.32 3.76
CA GLN A 211 17.28 7.47 4.95
C GLN A 211 16.97 5.99 4.66
N VAL A 212 16.31 5.69 3.53
CA VAL A 212 16.00 4.32 3.10
C VAL A 212 17.29 3.63 2.69
N LYS A 213 17.62 2.51 3.35
CA LYS A 213 18.82 1.71 3.10
C LYS A 213 18.52 0.42 2.33
N ALA A 214 17.27 -0.04 2.39
CA ALA A 214 16.85 -1.23 1.68
C ALA A 214 16.82 -0.98 0.16
N PRO A 215 17.16 -1.98 -0.68
CA PRO A 215 16.90 -1.93 -2.11
C PRO A 215 15.43 -1.72 -2.40
N VAL A 216 15.12 -0.92 -3.43
CA VAL A 216 13.76 -0.51 -3.76
C VAL A 216 13.35 -0.97 -5.17
N LEU A 217 12.16 -1.53 -5.29
CA LEU A 217 11.47 -1.77 -6.56
C LEU A 217 10.29 -0.82 -6.68
N GLY A 218 10.22 -0.05 -7.76
CA GLY A 218 9.04 0.72 -8.15
C GLY A 218 8.24 0.00 -9.23
N LEU A 219 6.94 -0.22 -9.00
CA LEU A 219 5.99 -0.74 -9.99
C LEU A 219 4.97 0.34 -10.29
N TYR A 220 5.09 0.96 -11.45
CA TYR A 220 4.31 2.15 -11.81
C TYR A 220 3.56 1.95 -13.13
N PRO A 221 2.43 2.64 -13.35
CA PRO A 221 1.86 2.76 -14.68
C PRO A 221 2.79 3.59 -15.57
N THR A 222 2.75 3.37 -16.89
CA THR A 222 3.53 4.18 -17.87
C THR A 222 3.10 5.64 -17.89
N GLU A 223 1.85 5.91 -17.54
CA GLU A 223 1.24 7.25 -17.55
C GLU A 223 0.27 7.37 -16.37
N GLY A 224 -0.28 8.56 -16.14
CA GLY A 224 -1.35 8.78 -15.18
C GLY A 224 -1.07 9.89 -14.17
N PRO A 225 -2.03 10.19 -13.29
CA PRO A 225 -1.93 11.32 -12.37
C PRO A 225 -0.94 11.09 -11.22
N ILE A 226 -0.63 9.82 -10.90
CA ILE A 226 0.23 9.44 -9.77
C ILE A 226 1.71 9.46 -10.18
N THR A 227 1.98 9.02 -11.42
CA THR A 227 3.33 8.95 -11.96
C THR A 227 3.69 10.29 -12.60
N SER A 228 4.77 10.91 -12.15
CA SER A 228 5.35 12.07 -12.81
C SER A 228 6.86 11.89 -12.97
N ALA A 229 7.39 12.33 -14.11
CA ALA A 229 8.83 12.29 -14.38
C ALA A 229 9.65 13.00 -13.30
N GLU A 230 9.09 14.03 -12.67
CA GLU A 230 9.73 14.74 -11.55
C GLU A 230 9.86 13.85 -10.31
N GLN A 231 8.80 13.16 -9.92
CA GLN A 231 8.83 12.28 -8.75
C GLN A 231 9.69 11.03 -9.00
N GLU A 232 9.66 10.47 -10.20
CA GLU A 232 10.56 9.36 -10.56
C GLU A 232 12.03 9.80 -10.52
N ARG A 233 12.35 10.97 -11.03
CA ARG A 233 13.70 11.54 -10.93
C ARG A 233 14.11 11.69 -9.46
N MET A 234 13.20 12.20 -8.62
CA MET A 234 13.47 12.32 -7.18
C MET A 234 13.76 10.98 -6.52
N LEU A 235 13.04 9.92 -6.89
CA LEU A 235 13.30 8.56 -6.41
C LEU A 235 14.68 8.08 -6.87
N LEU A 236 15.03 8.25 -8.16
CA LEU A 236 16.31 7.84 -8.73
C LEU A 236 17.50 8.61 -8.15
N GLU A 237 17.32 9.88 -7.79
CA GLU A 237 18.38 10.72 -7.24
C GLU A 237 18.61 10.51 -5.74
N LYS A 238 17.56 10.18 -4.98
CA LYS A 238 17.61 10.18 -3.52
C LYS A 238 17.63 8.79 -2.88
N LEU A 239 17.21 7.76 -3.59
CA LEU A 239 17.31 6.37 -3.12
C LEU A 239 18.65 5.78 -3.60
N ALA A 240 19.36 5.10 -2.71
CA ALA A 240 20.68 4.55 -3.01
C ALA A 240 20.64 3.38 -4.01
N ASP A 241 19.58 2.60 -3.97
CA ASP A 241 19.37 1.43 -4.84
C ASP A 241 17.88 1.36 -5.20
N ILE A 242 17.54 1.72 -6.42
CA ILE A 242 16.18 1.63 -6.94
C ILE A 242 16.13 1.15 -8.38
N ARG A 243 15.20 0.24 -8.63
CA ARG A 243 14.77 -0.17 -9.97
C ARG A 243 13.31 0.22 -10.17
N ILE A 244 13.00 0.89 -11.29
CA ILE A 244 11.62 1.23 -11.67
C ILE A 244 11.21 0.36 -12.87
N VAL A 245 10.02 -0.21 -12.77
CA VAL A 245 9.35 -0.99 -13.84
C VAL A 245 8.02 -0.34 -14.14
N HIS A 246 7.77 -0.07 -15.40
CA HIS A 246 6.51 0.49 -15.88
C HIS A 246 5.61 -0.61 -16.44
N LEU A 247 4.37 -0.68 -15.93
CA LEU A 247 3.31 -1.54 -16.43
C LEU A 247 2.57 -0.79 -17.55
N PRO A 248 2.22 -1.43 -18.67
CA PRO A 248 1.63 -0.76 -19.85
C PRO A 248 0.16 -0.37 -19.61
N THR A 249 -0.06 0.55 -18.69
CA THR A 249 -1.36 1.13 -18.36
C THR A 249 -1.17 2.56 -17.88
N ARG A 250 -2.23 3.38 -17.96
CA ARG A 250 -2.29 4.72 -17.36
C ARG A 250 -3.04 4.75 -16.01
N TYR A 251 -3.59 3.63 -15.60
CA TYR A 251 -4.47 3.56 -14.45
C TYR A 251 -3.71 3.20 -13.17
N HIS A 252 -4.18 3.75 -12.06
CA HIS A 252 -3.50 3.68 -10.77
C HIS A 252 -3.42 2.25 -10.18
N MET A 253 -4.43 1.40 -10.45
CA MET A 253 -4.55 0.10 -9.80
C MET A 253 -3.77 -1.01 -10.54
N VAL A 254 -2.49 -0.78 -10.84
CA VAL A 254 -1.63 -1.71 -11.60
C VAL A 254 -1.64 -3.12 -11.01
N HIS A 255 -1.70 -3.25 -9.69
CA HIS A 255 -1.68 -4.52 -8.98
C HIS A 255 -2.99 -5.32 -9.09
N HIS A 256 -4.10 -4.69 -9.47
CA HIS A 256 -5.34 -5.37 -9.85
C HIS A 256 -5.44 -5.60 -11.35
N ILE A 257 -4.86 -4.70 -12.14
CA ILE A 257 -4.91 -4.77 -13.61
C ILE A 257 -3.96 -5.86 -14.13
N ALA A 258 -2.77 -5.96 -13.55
CA ALA A 258 -1.72 -6.90 -13.98
C ALA A 258 -1.09 -7.63 -12.78
N PRO A 259 -1.88 -8.40 -11.99
CA PRO A 259 -1.38 -9.00 -10.75
C PRO A 259 -0.22 -9.97 -10.98
N ALA A 260 -0.29 -10.81 -12.02
CA ALA A 260 0.76 -11.77 -12.34
C ALA A 260 2.09 -11.08 -12.72
N ALA A 261 2.04 -10.04 -13.56
CA ALA A 261 3.23 -9.29 -13.94
C ALA A 261 3.87 -8.59 -12.74
N CYS A 262 3.06 -7.92 -11.92
CA CYS A 262 3.53 -7.27 -10.70
C CYS A 262 4.17 -8.27 -9.73
N ALA A 263 3.50 -9.40 -9.46
CA ALA A 263 4.01 -10.45 -8.57
C ALA A 263 5.32 -11.05 -9.11
N THR A 264 5.43 -11.28 -10.42
CA THR A 264 6.66 -11.79 -11.06
C THR A 264 7.83 -10.82 -10.87
N HIS A 265 7.62 -9.52 -11.09
CA HIS A 265 8.66 -8.52 -10.85
C HIS A 265 9.10 -8.48 -9.38
N LEU A 266 8.13 -8.54 -8.45
CA LEU A 266 8.42 -8.61 -7.01
C LEU A 266 9.25 -9.84 -6.65
N LEU A 267 8.84 -11.04 -7.09
CA LEU A 267 9.55 -12.29 -6.81
C LEU A 267 10.99 -12.25 -7.31
N HIS A 268 11.19 -11.82 -8.56
CA HIS A 268 12.54 -11.72 -9.15
C HIS A 268 13.40 -10.70 -8.41
N PHE A 269 12.82 -9.55 -8.02
CA PHE A 269 13.53 -8.52 -7.29
C PHE A 269 13.98 -9.02 -5.90
N ILE A 270 13.07 -9.64 -5.15
CA ILE A 270 13.43 -10.19 -3.83
C ILE A 270 14.49 -11.25 -3.97
N ALA A 271 14.36 -12.18 -4.94
CA ALA A 271 15.31 -13.25 -5.15
C ALA A 271 16.73 -12.75 -5.46
N GLN A 272 16.87 -11.63 -6.16
CA GLN A 272 18.17 -11.00 -6.45
C GLN A 272 18.86 -10.48 -5.18
N HIS A 273 18.09 -10.01 -4.19
CA HIS A 273 18.64 -9.40 -2.97
C HIS A 273 18.68 -10.36 -1.78
N ASP A 274 17.87 -11.41 -1.79
CA ASP A 274 17.74 -12.36 -0.70
C ASP A 274 18.48 -13.69 -0.94
N GLY A 275 18.94 -13.91 -2.16
CA GLY A 275 19.56 -15.17 -2.58
C GLY A 275 18.61 -16.36 -2.61
N SER A 276 17.33 -16.13 -2.30
CA SER A 276 16.29 -17.17 -2.31
C SER A 276 15.79 -17.37 -3.74
N ALA A 277 15.93 -18.58 -4.27
CA ALA A 277 15.36 -18.90 -5.57
C ALA A 277 13.82 -18.98 -5.44
N CYS A 278 13.09 -18.18 -6.22
CA CYS A 278 11.66 -18.35 -6.42
C CYS A 278 11.40 -19.55 -7.39
N ARG A 279 12.06 -20.67 -7.13
CA ARG A 279 11.92 -21.91 -7.90
C ARG A 279 11.18 -22.92 -7.03
N GLU A 280 10.30 -23.65 -7.66
CA GLU A 280 9.90 -24.94 -7.12
C GLU A 280 11.10 -25.88 -7.29
N SER A 281 11.50 -26.48 -6.18
CA SER A 281 12.57 -27.48 -6.15
C SER A 281 12.03 -28.83 -6.57
#